data_36b5bda089613f9f3e60357e645a79c4
#
_entry.id   36b5bda089613f9f3e60357e645a79c4
#
_cell.length_a   1.000
_cell.length_b   1.000
_cell.length_c   1.000
_cell.angle_alpha   90.00
_cell.angle_beta   90.00
_cell.angle_gamma   90.00
#
_symmetry.space_group_name_H-M   'P 1'
#
loop_
_entity.id
_entity.type
_entity.pdbx_description
1 polymer ?
#
loop_
_entity_poly.entity_id
_entity_poly.type
_entity_poly.pdbx_seq_one_letter_code
_entity_poly.pdbx_strand_id
1 'polypeptide(L)'
;MQYIKSNDGIKIAVYDYNPKGKQTVFLIHGWPLSHKIYEYQISLLTNCGFRVVAVDLRGFGKSDTPAYNQMAADIFSVVQRLKLRNFILVGFSMGGAIALRYMNIFKGFGVCKLILLSAAAPCFTQRSDFPYGKTVKEVNSLINLAETDRPQLCLNFSKQLFASPHSEAVIDWFREIALSASGLGTIKCGIALREEDGRKDLSCVRVPAFIIHGDKDVIVSNELAEIQHKGICGSKLITLSNSGHGITYDELEKFNSIF
;
A
#
# COMPACT_ATOMS: atom_id res chain seq x y z
N MET A 1 6.37 19.16 0.03
CA MET A 1 5.67 18.45 -1.06
C MET A 1 6.13 19.01 -2.40
N GLN A 2 6.38 18.12 -3.38
CA GLN A 2 6.76 18.47 -4.75
C GLN A 2 6.06 17.54 -5.73
N TYR A 3 5.98 17.93 -6.99
CA TYR A 3 5.49 17.07 -8.06
C TYR A 3 6.65 16.50 -8.87
N ILE A 4 6.63 15.19 -9.10
CA ILE A 4 7.55 14.49 -10.00
C ILE A 4 6.73 13.97 -11.17
N LYS A 5 7.16 14.27 -12.39
CA LYS A 5 6.54 13.72 -13.61
C LYS A 5 7.02 12.28 -13.82
N SER A 6 6.08 11.39 -14.01
CA SER A 6 6.33 10.04 -14.48
C SER A 6 6.68 10.01 -15.98
N ASN A 7 7.06 8.86 -16.50
CA ASN A 7 7.46 8.71 -17.90
C ASN A 7 6.34 9.05 -18.92
N ASP A 8 5.08 8.93 -18.49
CA ASP A 8 3.90 9.28 -19.29
C ASP A 8 3.39 10.72 -19.03
N GLY A 9 4.15 11.52 -18.28
CA GLY A 9 3.88 12.92 -18.01
C GLY A 9 2.96 13.21 -16.82
N ILE A 10 2.43 12.18 -16.17
CA ILE A 10 1.57 12.30 -14.99
C ILE A 10 2.35 12.88 -13.81
N LYS A 11 1.75 13.82 -13.09
CA LYS A 11 2.35 14.42 -11.91
C LYS A 11 2.03 13.60 -10.67
N ILE A 12 3.06 13.04 -10.06
CA ILE A 12 2.99 12.31 -8.79
C ILE A 12 3.34 13.26 -7.65
N ALA A 13 2.46 13.41 -6.68
CA ALA A 13 2.72 14.18 -5.47
C ALA A 13 3.65 13.39 -4.55
N VAL A 14 4.78 13.99 -4.23
CA VAL A 14 5.86 13.40 -3.43
C VAL A 14 6.11 14.25 -2.20
N TYR A 15 6.15 13.60 -1.07
CA TYR A 15 6.39 14.18 0.24
C TYR A 15 7.73 13.66 0.75
N ASP A 16 8.69 14.56 0.90
CA ASP A 16 10.07 14.26 1.30
C ASP A 16 10.34 14.92 2.64
N TYR A 17 10.36 14.11 3.68
CA TYR A 17 10.56 14.53 5.06
C TYR A 17 11.99 14.20 5.48
N ASN A 18 12.62 15.11 6.22
CA ASN A 18 14.00 14.99 6.68
C ASN A 18 14.99 14.53 5.57
N PRO A 19 15.17 15.33 4.48
CA PRO A 19 15.97 14.91 3.31
C PRO A 19 17.43 14.58 3.61
N LYS A 20 17.94 14.96 4.78
CA LYS A 20 19.31 14.69 5.24
C LYS A 20 19.41 13.44 6.11
N GLY A 21 18.31 12.72 6.34
CA GLY A 21 18.29 11.50 7.14
C GLY A 21 19.22 10.42 6.58
N LYS A 22 19.80 9.64 7.47
CA LYS A 22 20.88 8.67 7.15
C LYS A 22 20.37 7.49 6.30
N GLN A 23 19.16 7.03 6.55
CA GLN A 23 18.50 5.93 5.84
C GLN A 23 17.16 6.40 5.31
N THR A 24 16.84 6.07 4.06
CA THR A 24 15.56 6.41 3.47
C THR A 24 14.54 5.29 3.63
N VAL A 25 13.32 5.65 4.06
CA VAL A 25 12.13 4.80 4.02
C VAL A 25 11.18 5.37 2.97
N PHE A 26 10.78 4.55 1.99
CA PHE A 26 9.86 4.92 0.93
C PHE A 26 8.50 4.24 1.18
N LEU A 27 7.44 5.04 1.33
CA LEU A 27 6.11 4.60 1.73
C LEU A 27 5.12 4.68 0.56
N ILE A 28 4.45 3.56 0.25
CA ILE A 28 3.40 3.44 -0.77
C ILE A 28 2.09 3.05 -0.10
N HIS A 29 1.07 3.91 -0.22
CA HIS A 29 -0.24 3.68 0.39
C HIS A 29 -1.09 2.67 -0.39
N GLY A 30 -2.20 2.23 0.23
CA GLY A 30 -3.20 1.33 -0.36
C GLY A 30 -4.41 2.06 -0.96
N TRP A 31 -5.31 1.29 -1.57
CA TRP A 31 -6.61 1.74 -2.08
C TRP A 31 -7.63 1.86 -0.95
N PRO A 32 -8.52 2.83 -0.96
CA PRO A 32 -8.54 4.07 -1.76
C PRO A 32 -7.95 5.27 -1.00
N LEU A 33 -6.79 5.12 -0.38
CA LEU A 33 -6.20 6.02 0.59
C LEU A 33 -5.20 7.04 -0.03
N SER A 34 -4.35 7.66 0.80
CA SER A 34 -3.24 8.53 0.42
C SER A 34 -2.08 8.37 1.42
N HIS A 35 -0.95 9.08 1.19
CA HIS A 35 0.19 9.06 2.13
C HIS A 35 -0.18 9.39 3.58
N LYS A 36 -1.31 10.03 3.83
CA LYS A 36 -1.76 10.44 5.17
C LYS A 36 -1.96 9.28 6.15
N ILE A 37 -2.18 8.06 5.66
CA ILE A 37 -2.29 6.87 6.54
C ILE A 37 -1.02 6.59 7.34
N TYR A 38 0.10 7.17 6.92
CA TYR A 38 1.40 7.01 7.56
C TYR A 38 1.78 8.18 8.48
N GLU A 39 0.84 9.05 8.86
CA GLU A 39 1.13 10.28 9.62
C GLU A 39 1.96 9.99 10.87
N TYR A 40 1.57 8.97 11.65
CA TYR A 40 2.28 8.58 12.88
C TYR A 40 3.64 7.94 12.58
N GLN A 41 3.74 7.12 11.53
CA GLN A 41 5.00 6.50 11.11
C GLN A 41 5.98 7.54 10.55
N ILE A 42 5.49 8.51 9.79
CA ILE A 42 6.30 9.62 9.29
C ILE A 42 6.90 10.40 10.46
N SER A 43 6.09 10.74 11.47
CA SER A 43 6.54 11.43 12.67
C SER A 43 7.59 10.60 13.43
N LEU A 44 7.31 9.32 13.71
CA LEU A 44 8.23 8.42 14.40
C LEU A 44 9.58 8.31 13.66
N LEU A 45 9.54 7.95 12.39
CA LEU A 45 10.73 7.70 11.58
C LEU A 45 11.60 8.95 11.43
N THR A 46 10.99 10.13 11.22
CA THR A 46 11.74 11.38 11.12
C THR A 46 12.39 11.76 12.44
N ASN A 47 11.72 11.53 13.58
CA ASN A 47 12.29 11.72 14.91
C ASN A 47 13.46 10.75 15.20
N CYS A 48 13.41 9.54 14.64
CA CYS A 48 14.52 8.58 14.68
C CYS A 48 15.64 8.86 13.67
N GLY A 49 15.57 9.96 12.93
CA GLY A 49 16.63 10.40 12.00
C GLY A 49 16.56 9.78 10.61
N PHE A 50 15.48 9.07 10.26
CA PHE A 50 15.26 8.59 8.90
C PHE A 50 14.84 9.72 7.97
N ARG A 51 15.19 9.60 6.69
CA ARG A 51 14.52 10.31 5.61
C ARG A 51 13.26 9.51 5.25
N VAL A 52 12.10 10.16 5.17
CA VAL A 52 10.87 9.51 4.75
C VAL A 52 10.39 10.12 3.44
N VAL A 53 10.25 9.29 2.42
CA VAL A 53 9.63 9.66 1.15
C VAL A 53 8.30 8.95 1.06
N ALA A 54 7.22 9.72 0.96
CA ALA A 54 5.87 9.18 0.74
C ALA A 54 5.29 9.74 -0.55
N VAL A 55 4.44 8.97 -1.22
CA VAL A 55 3.79 9.40 -2.46
C VAL A 55 2.28 9.28 -2.33
N ASP A 56 1.56 10.15 -3.04
CA ASP A 56 0.20 9.82 -3.44
C ASP A 56 0.26 9.12 -4.79
N LEU A 57 -0.28 7.92 -4.87
CA LEU A 57 -0.37 7.17 -6.12
C LEU A 57 -1.23 7.94 -7.14
N ARG A 58 -1.03 7.69 -8.43
CA ARG A 58 -1.88 8.28 -9.47
C ARG A 58 -3.36 8.01 -9.18
N GLY A 59 -4.19 9.03 -9.28
CA GLY A 59 -5.61 8.98 -8.96
C GLY A 59 -5.97 9.19 -7.49
N PHE A 60 -4.98 9.39 -6.62
CA PHE A 60 -5.16 9.57 -5.18
C PHE A 60 -4.50 10.83 -4.66
N GLY A 61 -5.04 11.33 -3.53
CA GLY A 61 -4.51 12.50 -2.85
C GLY A 61 -4.32 13.70 -3.79
N LYS A 62 -3.08 14.15 -3.94
CA LYS A 62 -2.71 15.31 -4.79
C LYS A 62 -2.07 14.93 -6.13
N SER A 63 -1.99 13.64 -6.46
CA SER A 63 -1.47 13.20 -7.76
C SER A 63 -2.50 13.31 -8.87
N ASP A 64 -2.03 13.47 -10.11
CA ASP A 64 -2.88 13.46 -11.29
C ASP A 64 -3.57 12.09 -11.46
N THR A 65 -4.71 12.11 -12.14
CA THR A 65 -5.46 10.89 -12.51
C THR A 65 -5.09 10.55 -13.96
N PRO A 66 -4.69 9.44 -14.38
CA PRO A 66 -5.19 8.11 -14.58
C PRO A 66 -4.20 7.04 -15.09
N ALA A 67 -4.68 5.95 -15.66
CA ALA A 67 -4.02 4.76 -16.21
C ALA A 67 -3.20 3.96 -15.18
N TYR A 68 -3.85 2.91 -14.67
CA TYR A 68 -3.41 2.08 -13.55
C TYR A 68 -2.12 1.28 -13.77
N ASN A 69 -1.86 0.81 -14.99
CA ASN A 69 -0.81 -0.18 -15.26
C ASN A 69 0.64 0.33 -15.08
N GLN A 70 0.81 1.56 -14.62
CA GLN A 70 2.11 2.22 -14.55
C GLN A 70 2.56 2.60 -13.13
N MET A 71 1.81 2.22 -12.08
CA MET A 71 2.15 2.68 -10.72
C MET A 71 3.56 2.27 -10.28
N ALA A 72 4.03 1.07 -10.63
CA ALA A 72 5.41 0.68 -10.35
C ALA A 72 6.44 1.55 -11.13
N ALA A 73 6.11 1.98 -12.33
CA ALA A 73 6.94 2.90 -13.12
C ALA A 73 6.93 4.33 -12.54
N ASP A 74 5.80 4.76 -11.93
CA ASP A 74 5.75 6.02 -11.20
C ASP A 74 6.72 6.01 -10.02
N ILE A 75 6.69 4.94 -9.22
CA ILE A 75 7.62 4.77 -8.11
C ILE A 75 9.07 4.81 -8.61
N PHE A 76 9.36 4.13 -9.73
CA PHE A 76 10.70 4.17 -10.33
C PHE A 76 11.09 5.59 -10.78
N SER A 77 10.18 6.36 -11.37
CA SER A 77 10.42 7.75 -11.77
C SER A 77 10.76 8.63 -10.55
N VAL A 78 10.05 8.44 -9.43
CA VAL A 78 10.35 9.12 -8.16
C VAL A 78 11.73 8.72 -7.64
N VAL A 79 12.03 7.41 -7.60
CA VAL A 79 13.33 6.87 -7.15
C VAL A 79 14.48 7.46 -7.97
N GLN A 80 14.33 7.52 -9.28
CA GLN A 80 15.34 8.10 -10.18
C GLN A 80 15.49 9.60 -9.95
N ARG A 81 14.39 10.34 -9.88
CA ARG A 81 14.40 11.80 -9.74
C ARG A 81 15.02 12.25 -8.42
N LEU A 82 14.72 11.54 -7.33
CA LEU A 82 15.30 11.79 -6.01
C LEU A 82 16.67 11.11 -5.80
N LYS A 83 17.16 10.37 -6.81
CA LYS A 83 18.44 9.63 -6.79
C LYS A 83 18.53 8.67 -5.60
N LEU A 84 17.41 8.03 -5.23
CA LEU A 84 17.37 7.15 -4.07
C LEU A 84 18.19 5.87 -4.33
N ARG A 85 18.98 5.50 -3.32
CA ARG A 85 19.78 4.28 -3.28
C ARG A 85 19.76 3.74 -1.86
N ASN A 86 19.87 2.43 -1.73
CA ASN A 86 19.92 1.75 -0.43
C ASN A 86 18.75 2.15 0.49
N PHE A 87 17.50 2.14 -0.05
CA PHE A 87 16.31 2.54 0.69
C PHE A 87 15.45 1.34 1.08
N ILE A 88 14.68 1.50 2.15
CA ILE A 88 13.66 0.55 2.59
C ILE A 88 12.37 0.88 1.83
N LEU A 89 11.83 -0.10 1.09
CA LEU A 89 10.56 0.03 0.39
C LEU A 89 9.44 -0.55 1.24
N VAL A 90 8.42 0.26 1.52
CA VAL A 90 7.26 -0.14 2.32
C VAL A 90 6.01 -0.02 1.47
N GLY A 91 5.21 -1.07 1.39
CA GLY A 91 3.94 -1.06 0.67
C GLY A 91 2.78 -1.59 1.50
N PHE A 92 1.73 -0.79 1.64
CA PHE A 92 0.51 -1.15 2.35
C PHE A 92 -0.58 -1.57 1.36
N SER A 93 -1.24 -2.71 1.61
CA SER A 93 -2.39 -3.18 0.84
C SER A 93 -2.08 -3.23 -0.67
N MET A 94 -2.81 -2.51 -1.53
CA MET A 94 -2.50 -2.32 -2.96
C MET A 94 -1.06 -1.82 -3.17
N GLY A 95 -0.55 -0.93 -2.30
CA GLY A 95 0.84 -0.47 -2.35
C GLY A 95 1.85 -1.59 -2.16
N GLY A 96 1.50 -2.66 -1.46
CA GLY A 96 2.32 -3.87 -1.35
C GLY A 96 2.41 -4.65 -2.66
N ALA A 97 1.30 -4.78 -3.40
CA ALA A 97 1.30 -5.37 -4.74
C ALA A 97 2.15 -4.53 -5.72
N ILE A 98 2.05 -3.20 -5.63
CA ILE A 98 2.89 -2.28 -6.44
C ILE A 98 4.36 -2.42 -6.08
N ALA A 99 4.69 -2.54 -4.78
CA ALA A 99 6.07 -2.75 -4.34
C ALA A 99 6.65 -4.07 -4.87
N LEU A 100 5.89 -5.17 -4.83
CA LEU A 100 6.29 -6.45 -5.43
C LEU A 100 6.48 -6.35 -6.94
N ARG A 101 5.58 -5.67 -7.64
CA ARG A 101 5.71 -5.39 -9.07
C ARG A 101 6.97 -4.57 -9.38
N TYR A 102 7.31 -3.61 -8.52
CA TYR A 102 8.56 -2.86 -8.62
C TYR A 102 9.78 -3.79 -8.49
N MET A 103 9.75 -4.71 -7.51
CA MET A 103 10.84 -5.69 -7.33
C MET A 103 11.05 -6.57 -8.57
N ASN A 104 9.98 -6.93 -9.26
CA ASN A 104 10.05 -7.71 -10.48
C ASN A 104 10.54 -6.88 -11.69
N ILE A 105 9.82 -5.81 -12.05
CA ILE A 105 10.07 -5.05 -13.29
C ILE A 105 11.42 -4.33 -13.23
N PHE A 106 11.71 -3.67 -12.11
CA PHE A 106 12.94 -2.87 -11.93
C PHE A 106 14.04 -3.59 -11.17
N LYS A 107 13.89 -4.93 -10.97
CA LYS A 107 14.88 -5.76 -10.26
C LYS A 107 15.26 -5.21 -8.88
N GLY A 108 14.28 -4.59 -8.20
CA GLY A 108 14.48 -3.98 -6.89
C GLY A 108 15.49 -2.83 -6.87
N PHE A 109 15.62 -2.09 -7.98
CA PHE A 109 16.62 -1.03 -8.11
C PHE A 109 16.63 -0.08 -6.91
N GLY A 110 17.75 -0.02 -6.20
CA GLY A 110 17.98 0.82 -5.04
C GLY A 110 17.35 0.34 -3.73
N VAL A 111 16.54 -0.72 -3.75
CA VAL A 111 15.91 -1.28 -2.54
C VAL A 111 16.90 -2.15 -1.77
N CYS A 112 17.03 -1.93 -0.46
CA CYS A 112 17.85 -2.77 0.43
C CYS A 112 17.01 -3.65 1.36
N LYS A 113 15.74 -3.31 1.57
CA LYS A 113 14.78 -4.05 2.40
C LYS A 113 13.37 -3.81 1.87
N LEU A 114 12.54 -4.83 1.87
CA LEU A 114 11.12 -4.75 1.54
C LEU A 114 10.27 -4.99 2.79
N ILE A 115 9.25 -4.16 2.99
CA ILE A 115 8.26 -4.35 4.05
C ILE A 115 6.87 -4.33 3.41
N LEU A 116 6.14 -5.42 3.55
CA LEU A 116 4.77 -5.59 3.08
C LEU A 116 3.82 -5.48 4.28
N LEU A 117 2.89 -4.55 4.21
CA LEU A 117 1.92 -4.26 5.25
C LEU A 117 0.52 -4.64 4.78
N SER A 118 -0.08 -5.70 5.33
CA SER A 118 -1.40 -6.22 4.91
C SER A 118 -1.55 -6.20 3.37
N ALA A 119 -0.51 -6.67 2.66
CA ALA A 119 -0.40 -6.47 1.22
C ALA A 119 -1.46 -7.26 0.44
N ALA A 120 -2.17 -6.59 -0.48
CA ALA A 120 -3.16 -7.18 -1.37
C ALA A 120 -2.50 -7.96 -2.52
N ALA A 121 -1.64 -8.92 -2.19
CA ALA A 121 -0.79 -9.69 -3.08
C ALA A 121 -0.75 -11.17 -2.66
N PRO A 122 -0.42 -12.10 -3.56
CA PRO A 122 -0.08 -11.88 -4.97
C PRO A 122 -1.27 -11.58 -5.88
N CYS A 123 -2.47 -12.00 -5.50
CA CYS A 123 -3.74 -11.69 -6.15
C CYS A 123 -4.75 -11.29 -5.08
N PHE A 124 -5.38 -10.14 -5.21
CA PHE A 124 -6.45 -9.73 -4.31
C PHE A 124 -7.73 -10.53 -4.55
N THR A 125 -7.94 -10.97 -5.79
CA THR A 125 -9.15 -11.64 -6.25
C THR A 125 -8.87 -13.08 -6.61
N GLN A 126 -9.79 -13.98 -6.24
CA GLN A 126 -9.75 -15.40 -6.57
C GLN A 126 -9.67 -15.64 -8.08
N ARG A 127 -8.99 -16.72 -8.47
CA ARG A 127 -8.87 -17.23 -9.83
C ARG A 127 -9.14 -18.73 -9.84
N SER A 128 -9.38 -19.32 -11.01
CA SER A 128 -9.67 -20.75 -11.16
C SER A 128 -8.55 -21.64 -10.59
N ASP A 129 -7.31 -21.17 -10.66
CA ASP A 129 -6.09 -21.84 -10.17
C ASP A 129 -5.51 -21.17 -8.90
N PHE A 130 -6.25 -20.23 -8.29
CA PHE A 130 -5.87 -19.51 -7.08
C PHE A 130 -7.11 -19.18 -6.25
N PRO A 131 -7.56 -20.08 -5.35
CA PRO A 131 -8.83 -19.96 -4.65
C PRO A 131 -8.78 -19.05 -3.41
N TYR A 132 -7.78 -18.17 -3.29
CA TYR A 132 -7.54 -17.29 -2.15
C TYR A 132 -7.91 -15.84 -2.47
N GLY A 133 -8.22 -15.06 -1.43
CA GLY A 133 -8.62 -13.66 -1.55
C GLY A 133 -10.13 -13.49 -1.76
N LYS A 134 -10.54 -12.30 -2.19
CA LYS A 134 -11.94 -11.97 -2.45
C LYS A 134 -12.47 -12.66 -3.71
N THR A 135 -13.74 -12.98 -3.72
CA THR A 135 -14.39 -13.44 -4.95
C THR A 135 -14.51 -12.29 -5.96
N VAL A 136 -14.58 -12.64 -7.25
CA VAL A 136 -14.85 -11.65 -8.33
C VAL A 136 -16.14 -10.88 -8.07
N LYS A 137 -17.17 -11.55 -7.50
CA LYS A 137 -18.47 -10.94 -7.17
C LYS A 137 -18.32 -9.86 -6.09
N GLU A 138 -17.57 -10.14 -5.02
CA GLU A 138 -17.33 -9.15 -3.96
C GLU A 138 -16.59 -7.93 -4.50
N VAL A 139 -15.55 -8.12 -5.31
CA VAL A 139 -14.78 -7.00 -5.88
C VAL A 139 -15.63 -6.21 -6.88
N ASN A 140 -16.45 -6.87 -7.69
CA ASN A 140 -17.41 -6.19 -8.56
C ASN A 140 -18.43 -5.34 -7.76
N SER A 141 -18.87 -5.82 -6.60
CA SER A 141 -19.76 -5.04 -5.72
C SER A 141 -19.06 -3.78 -5.18
N LEU A 142 -17.77 -3.86 -4.84
CA LEU A 142 -16.99 -2.68 -4.43
C LEU A 142 -16.85 -1.68 -5.60
N ILE A 143 -16.58 -2.16 -6.81
CA ILE A 143 -16.46 -1.32 -8.01
C ILE A 143 -17.79 -0.63 -8.30
N ASN A 144 -18.89 -1.39 -8.29
CA ASN A 144 -20.23 -0.84 -8.49
C ASN A 144 -20.58 0.23 -7.44
N LEU A 145 -20.26 -0.02 -6.17
CA LEU A 145 -20.47 0.97 -5.12
C LEU A 145 -19.60 2.22 -5.33
N ALA A 146 -18.38 2.06 -5.85
CA ALA A 146 -17.54 3.18 -6.23
C ALA A 146 -18.13 4.03 -7.36
N GLU A 147 -18.90 3.41 -8.27
CA GLU A 147 -19.57 4.07 -9.40
C GLU A 147 -20.89 4.75 -8.99
N THR A 148 -21.63 4.16 -8.05
CA THR A 148 -23.00 4.58 -7.71
C THR A 148 -23.08 5.38 -6.41
N ASP A 149 -22.29 5.03 -5.39
CA ASP A 149 -22.26 5.69 -4.08
C ASP A 149 -20.88 5.58 -3.43
N ARG A 150 -19.90 6.29 -4.01
CA ARG A 150 -18.53 6.32 -3.48
C ARG A 150 -18.42 6.82 -2.02
N PRO A 151 -19.21 7.81 -1.56
CA PRO A 151 -19.23 8.16 -0.13
C PRO A 151 -19.56 6.99 0.78
N GLN A 152 -20.54 6.17 0.42
CA GLN A 152 -20.88 4.97 1.18
C GLN A 152 -19.77 3.91 1.13
N LEU A 153 -19.11 3.72 -0.02
CA LEU A 153 -17.93 2.86 -0.13
C LEU A 153 -16.84 3.30 0.87
N CYS A 154 -16.52 4.59 0.91
CA CYS A 154 -15.49 5.13 1.80
C CYS A 154 -15.85 4.96 3.28
N LEU A 155 -17.13 5.15 3.62
CA LEU A 155 -17.63 4.93 4.98
C LEU A 155 -17.53 3.45 5.39
N ASN A 156 -17.98 2.54 4.52
CA ASN A 156 -17.90 1.10 4.79
C ASN A 156 -16.45 0.66 4.96
N PHE A 157 -15.58 1.12 4.06
CA PHE A 157 -14.15 0.81 4.09
C PHE A 157 -13.50 1.29 5.40
N SER A 158 -13.74 2.55 5.82
CA SER A 158 -13.14 3.09 7.05
C SER A 158 -13.56 2.31 8.30
N LYS A 159 -14.82 1.83 8.35
CA LYS A 159 -15.32 1.00 9.45
C LYS A 159 -14.73 -0.43 9.46
N GLN A 160 -14.37 -0.97 8.30
CA GLN A 160 -13.81 -2.32 8.17
C GLN A 160 -12.29 -2.37 8.36
N LEU A 161 -11.61 -1.22 8.40
CA LEU A 161 -10.15 -1.16 8.55
C LEU A 161 -9.67 -1.76 9.86
N PHE A 162 -10.42 -1.56 10.94
CA PHE A 162 -9.95 -1.78 12.30
C PHE A 162 -10.59 -3.01 12.93
N ALA A 163 -9.80 -3.76 13.68
CA ALA A 163 -10.26 -4.86 14.52
C ALA A 163 -10.59 -4.39 15.94
N SER A 164 -9.92 -3.35 16.40
CA SER A 164 -10.12 -2.75 17.72
C SER A 164 -11.10 -1.59 17.64
N PRO A 165 -11.86 -1.30 18.72
CA PRO A 165 -12.70 -0.11 18.78
C PRO A 165 -11.85 1.16 18.72
N HIS A 166 -12.18 2.04 17.80
CA HIS A 166 -11.61 3.39 17.69
C HIS A 166 -12.71 4.45 17.81
N SER A 167 -12.33 5.69 18.13
CA SER A 167 -13.29 6.79 18.17
C SER A 167 -13.87 7.08 16.78
N GLU A 168 -15.08 7.63 16.74
CA GLU A 168 -15.69 8.06 15.48
C GLU A 168 -14.80 9.06 14.72
N ALA A 169 -14.04 9.89 15.45
CA ALA A 169 -13.10 10.83 14.85
C ALA A 169 -11.98 10.11 14.03
N VAL A 170 -11.52 8.95 14.49
CA VAL A 170 -10.55 8.14 13.73
C VAL A 170 -11.20 7.55 12.49
N ILE A 171 -12.41 6.99 12.61
CA ILE A 171 -13.15 6.43 11.47
C ILE A 171 -13.41 7.51 10.42
N ASP A 172 -13.86 8.71 10.86
CA ASP A 172 -14.11 9.84 9.98
C ASP A 172 -12.83 10.35 9.32
N TRP A 173 -11.72 10.40 10.04
CA TRP A 173 -10.43 10.80 9.46
C TRP A 173 -10.01 9.85 8.31
N PHE A 174 -10.13 8.53 8.50
CA PHE A 174 -9.83 7.56 7.44
C PHE A 174 -10.83 7.64 6.29
N ARG A 175 -12.11 7.92 6.58
CA ARG A 175 -13.13 8.19 5.56
C ARG A 175 -12.77 9.43 4.72
N GLU A 176 -12.33 10.51 5.34
CA GLU A 176 -11.89 11.72 4.63
C GLU A 176 -10.66 11.46 3.76
N ILE A 177 -9.69 10.70 4.26
CA ILE A 177 -8.54 10.28 3.45
C ILE A 177 -9.02 9.52 2.20
N ALA A 178 -9.95 8.58 2.35
CA ALA A 178 -10.51 7.82 1.23
C ALA A 178 -11.33 8.69 0.27
N LEU A 179 -12.12 9.63 0.79
CA LEU A 179 -12.89 10.58 -0.01
C LEU A 179 -12.01 11.56 -0.82
N SER A 180 -10.77 11.81 -0.38
CA SER A 180 -9.82 12.65 -1.10
C SER A 180 -9.32 12.03 -2.42
N ALA A 181 -9.56 10.74 -2.64
CA ALA A 181 -9.28 10.05 -3.90
C ALA A 181 -10.18 10.54 -5.03
N SER A 182 -9.70 10.50 -6.27
CA SER A 182 -10.57 10.74 -7.42
C SER A 182 -11.54 9.56 -7.61
N GLY A 183 -12.79 9.85 -8.01
CA GLY A 183 -13.77 8.80 -8.31
C GLY A 183 -13.26 7.86 -9.40
N LEU A 184 -12.71 8.42 -10.47
CA LEU A 184 -12.13 7.63 -11.57
C LEU A 184 -10.94 6.77 -11.09
N GLY A 185 -10.05 7.33 -10.26
CA GLY A 185 -8.94 6.59 -9.65
C GLY A 185 -9.44 5.43 -8.80
N THR A 186 -10.45 5.66 -7.97
CA THR A 186 -11.06 4.62 -7.12
C THR A 186 -11.60 3.47 -7.96
N ILE A 187 -12.37 3.74 -9.02
CA ILE A 187 -12.95 2.73 -9.91
C ILE A 187 -11.86 1.97 -10.66
N LYS A 188 -10.95 2.67 -11.32
CA LYS A 188 -9.88 2.05 -12.13
C LYS A 188 -8.96 1.17 -11.28
N CYS A 189 -8.65 1.59 -10.07
CA CYS A 189 -7.83 0.79 -9.16
C CYS A 189 -8.61 -0.41 -8.59
N GLY A 190 -9.90 -0.28 -8.35
CA GLY A 190 -10.75 -1.43 -8.01
C GLY A 190 -10.76 -2.49 -9.12
N ILE A 191 -10.89 -2.06 -10.39
CA ILE A 191 -10.79 -2.97 -11.55
C ILE A 191 -9.42 -3.67 -11.58
N ALA A 192 -8.36 -2.92 -11.36
CA ALA A 192 -7.04 -3.52 -11.40
C ALA A 192 -6.76 -4.47 -10.22
N LEU A 193 -7.22 -4.17 -9.02
CA LEU A 193 -7.18 -5.13 -7.91
C LEU A 193 -7.91 -6.43 -8.24
N ARG A 194 -8.99 -6.34 -9.05
CA ARG A 194 -9.69 -7.53 -9.55
C ARG A 194 -8.86 -8.34 -10.55
N GLU A 195 -8.13 -7.65 -11.45
CA GLU A 195 -7.44 -8.28 -12.59
C GLU A 195 -5.97 -8.63 -12.30
N GLU A 196 -5.36 -8.02 -11.29
CA GLU A 196 -3.93 -8.14 -11.04
C GLU A 196 -3.51 -9.55 -10.63
N ASP A 197 -2.44 -10.04 -11.25
CA ASP A 197 -1.78 -11.29 -10.90
C ASP A 197 -0.28 -11.06 -10.69
N GLY A 198 0.10 -11.01 -9.43
CA GLY A 198 1.47 -10.81 -8.97
C GLY A 198 2.18 -12.08 -8.52
N ARG A 199 1.65 -13.28 -8.81
CA ARG A 199 2.25 -14.54 -8.33
C ARG A 199 3.71 -14.70 -8.73
N LYS A 200 4.07 -14.26 -9.92
CA LYS A 200 5.46 -14.28 -10.42
C LYS A 200 6.36 -13.25 -9.74
N ASP A 201 5.78 -12.21 -9.13
CA ASP A 201 6.55 -11.12 -8.53
C ASP A 201 7.20 -11.56 -7.20
N LEU A 202 6.59 -12.51 -6.48
CA LEU A 202 7.07 -12.99 -5.19
C LEU A 202 8.50 -13.54 -5.29
N SER A 203 8.75 -14.38 -6.27
CA SER A 203 10.08 -15.01 -6.48
C SER A 203 11.14 -14.03 -6.98
N CYS A 204 10.77 -12.80 -7.34
CA CYS A 204 11.71 -11.76 -7.79
C CYS A 204 12.33 -10.95 -6.64
N VAL A 205 11.86 -11.11 -5.41
CA VAL A 205 12.40 -10.42 -4.23
C VAL A 205 13.76 -11.04 -3.86
N ARG A 206 14.81 -10.20 -3.86
CA ARG A 206 16.21 -10.62 -3.59
C ARG A 206 16.83 -9.87 -2.41
N VAL A 207 16.02 -9.14 -1.65
CA VAL A 207 16.44 -8.40 -0.46
C VAL A 207 15.72 -8.95 0.77
N PRO A 208 16.23 -8.71 1.99
CA PRO A 208 15.49 -9.04 3.20
C PRO A 208 14.06 -8.49 3.14
N ALA A 209 13.07 -9.35 3.39
CA ALA A 209 11.66 -8.99 3.33
C ALA A 209 10.95 -9.29 4.64
N PHE A 210 10.08 -8.36 5.05
CA PHE A 210 9.19 -8.51 6.20
C PHE A 210 7.75 -8.38 5.71
N ILE A 211 6.91 -9.31 6.15
CA ILE A 211 5.48 -9.32 5.90
C ILE A 211 4.82 -9.10 7.24
N ILE A 212 4.09 -8.00 7.40
CA ILE A 212 3.39 -7.65 8.63
C ILE A 212 1.89 -7.64 8.32
N HIS A 213 1.12 -8.44 9.04
CA HIS A 213 -0.30 -8.64 8.75
C HIS A 213 -1.13 -8.65 10.03
N GLY A 214 -2.34 -8.10 9.96
CA GLY A 214 -3.30 -8.15 11.06
C GLY A 214 -4.06 -9.46 11.08
N ASP A 215 -4.08 -10.15 12.22
CA ASP A 215 -4.76 -11.46 12.37
C ASP A 215 -6.26 -11.38 12.11
N LYS A 216 -6.85 -10.22 12.36
CA LYS A 216 -8.28 -9.94 12.18
C LYS A 216 -8.60 -9.13 10.91
N ASP A 217 -7.71 -9.18 9.92
CA ASP A 217 -7.90 -8.46 8.65
C ASP A 217 -9.03 -9.09 7.83
N VAL A 218 -10.16 -8.38 7.69
CA VAL A 218 -11.33 -8.80 6.91
C VAL A 218 -11.30 -8.32 5.46
N ILE A 219 -10.31 -7.50 5.10
CA ILE A 219 -10.14 -6.94 3.75
C ILE A 219 -9.16 -7.79 2.94
N VAL A 220 -8.01 -8.10 3.50
CA VAL A 220 -6.99 -8.98 2.91
C VAL A 220 -6.79 -10.16 3.84
N SER A 221 -7.07 -11.37 3.38
CA SER A 221 -7.02 -12.55 4.24
C SER A 221 -5.59 -12.96 4.63
N ASN A 222 -5.46 -13.58 5.81
CA ASN A 222 -4.19 -14.07 6.34
C ASN A 222 -3.51 -15.08 5.40
N GLU A 223 -4.29 -15.89 4.66
CA GLU A 223 -3.73 -16.83 3.69
C GLU A 223 -2.86 -16.14 2.65
N LEU A 224 -3.21 -14.91 2.25
CA LEU A 224 -2.38 -14.15 1.31
C LEU A 224 -1.03 -13.77 1.91
N ALA A 225 -0.97 -13.44 3.20
CA ALA A 225 0.30 -13.18 3.89
C ALA A 225 1.18 -14.45 3.99
N GLU A 226 0.57 -15.59 4.26
CA GLU A 226 1.28 -16.88 4.26
C GLU A 226 1.80 -17.25 2.87
N ILE A 227 1.01 -17.01 1.81
CA ILE A 227 1.42 -17.24 0.43
C ILE A 227 2.59 -16.33 0.05
N GLN A 228 2.56 -15.06 0.47
CA GLN A 228 3.69 -14.14 0.30
C GLN A 228 4.93 -14.69 1.01
N HIS A 229 4.78 -15.14 2.25
CA HIS A 229 5.89 -15.70 3.02
C HIS A 229 6.49 -16.95 2.37
N LYS A 230 5.66 -17.85 1.88
CA LYS A 230 6.12 -19.07 1.16
C LYS A 230 6.77 -18.72 -0.19
N GLY A 231 6.29 -17.68 -0.86
CA GLY A 231 6.78 -17.28 -2.19
C GLY A 231 8.01 -16.38 -2.18
N ILE A 232 8.32 -15.72 -1.06
CA ILE A 232 9.48 -14.82 -0.90
C ILE A 232 10.54 -15.50 -0.04
N CYS A 233 11.60 -15.94 -0.68
CA CYS A 233 12.68 -16.65 0.00
C CYS A 233 13.31 -15.80 1.12
N GLY A 234 13.44 -16.40 2.32
CA GLY A 234 14.06 -15.74 3.48
C GLY A 234 13.25 -14.59 4.09
N SER A 235 11.99 -14.42 3.70
CA SER A 235 11.12 -13.44 4.34
C SER A 235 10.80 -13.80 5.79
N LYS A 236 10.34 -12.80 6.56
CA LYS A 236 9.80 -12.98 7.91
C LYS A 236 8.34 -12.55 7.92
N LEU A 237 7.45 -13.41 8.43
CA LEU A 237 6.05 -13.09 8.66
C LEU A 237 5.86 -12.69 10.13
N ILE A 238 5.25 -11.54 10.35
CA ILE A 238 4.90 -10.98 11.66
C ILE A 238 3.39 -10.74 11.68
N THR A 239 2.70 -11.42 12.58
CA THR A 239 1.25 -11.27 12.74
C THR A 239 0.94 -10.39 13.95
N LEU A 240 0.08 -9.40 13.75
CA LEU A 240 -0.46 -8.53 14.80
C LEU A 240 -1.82 -9.05 15.23
N SER A 241 -1.88 -9.66 16.42
CA SER A 241 -3.01 -10.48 16.89
C SER A 241 -4.32 -9.70 17.15
N ASN A 242 -4.23 -8.38 17.33
CA ASN A 242 -5.40 -7.54 17.58
C ASN A 242 -5.61 -6.50 16.48
N SER A 243 -4.94 -6.63 15.35
CA SER A 243 -5.06 -5.69 14.23
C SER A 243 -5.93 -6.26 13.11
N GLY A 244 -6.73 -5.39 12.51
CA GLY A 244 -7.38 -5.59 11.22
C GLY A 244 -6.48 -5.14 10.07
N HIS A 245 -7.10 -4.68 8.98
CA HIS A 245 -6.37 -4.14 7.83
C HIS A 245 -5.60 -2.87 8.15
N GLY A 246 -6.13 -2.02 9.05
CA GLY A 246 -5.52 -0.77 9.48
C GLY A 246 -4.35 -0.94 10.45
N ILE A 247 -3.42 -1.85 10.18
CA ILE A 247 -2.31 -2.24 11.07
C ILE A 247 -1.41 -1.08 11.47
N THR A 248 -1.37 -0.01 10.70
CA THR A 248 -0.60 1.20 11.00
C THR A 248 -1.18 2.01 12.16
N TYR A 249 -2.38 1.64 12.61
CA TYR A 249 -3.12 2.38 13.65
C TYR A 249 -3.71 1.47 14.74
N ASP A 250 -4.17 0.26 14.43
CA ASP A 250 -4.88 -0.63 15.36
C ASP A 250 -4.06 -0.99 16.61
N GLU A 251 -2.80 -1.42 16.42
CA GLU A 251 -1.83 -1.67 17.49
C GLU A 251 -0.63 -0.72 17.31
N LEU A 252 -0.88 0.60 17.31
CA LEU A 252 0.07 1.64 16.90
C LEU A 252 1.44 1.51 17.59
N GLU A 253 1.48 1.34 18.91
CA GLU A 253 2.74 1.23 19.66
C GLU A 253 3.53 -0.02 19.26
N LYS A 254 2.84 -1.17 19.21
CA LYS A 254 3.45 -2.44 18.82
C LYS A 254 3.92 -2.41 17.37
N PHE A 255 3.10 -1.88 16.46
CA PHE A 255 3.49 -1.69 15.06
C PHE A 255 4.72 -0.79 14.94
N ASN A 256 4.73 0.35 15.63
CA ASN A 256 5.85 1.28 15.61
C ASN A 256 7.14 0.68 16.20
N SER A 257 7.04 -0.30 17.11
CA SER A 257 8.22 -0.99 17.68
C SER A 257 8.88 -1.98 16.70
N ILE A 258 8.21 -2.33 15.61
CA ILE A 258 8.72 -3.25 14.57
C ILE A 258 9.52 -2.48 13.50
N PHE A 259 9.25 -1.18 13.34
CA PHE A 259 9.91 -0.29 12.37
C PHE A 259 11.27 0.16 12.86
#